data_7004b3f8c01f03acf83692a2d318bfac
#
_entry.id   7004b3f8c01f03acf83692a2d318bfac
#
_cell.length_a   1.000
_cell.length_b   1.000
_cell.length_c   1.000
_cell.angle_alpha   90.00
_cell.angle_beta   90.00
_cell.angle_gamma   90.00
#
_symmetry.space_group_name_H-M   'P 1'
#
loop_
_entity.id
_entity.type
_entity.pdbx_description
1 polymer ?
#
loop_
_entity_poly.entity_id
_entity_poly.type
_entity_poly.pdbx_seq_one_letter_code
_entity_poly.pdbx_strand_id
1 'polypeptide(L)'
;MSEKLHYKVAVIGGGVSGMAAAYYLARRGHQIDLYESSDRLGGRMALSHLQGREICLGGKNIGFHYKEFRQFLAHYGKSKYEYFGLNSARLSNGKVLPFNSKKKREQFLTLLRSTTIPDLWKLRRAWRAVQADRTNGDLLGPYFKALERE
;
A
#
# COMPACT_ATOMS: atom_id res chain seq x y z
N MET A 1 -39.38 -14.67 5.95
CA MET A 1 -38.28 -14.50 4.97
C MET A 1 -38.19 -13.01 4.66
N SER A 2 -37.12 -12.34 5.06
CA SER A 2 -36.95 -10.92 4.76
C SER A 2 -36.73 -10.76 3.25
N GLU A 3 -37.57 -9.99 2.59
CA GLU A 3 -37.42 -9.60 1.20
C GLU A 3 -36.10 -8.86 1.03
N LYS A 4 -35.19 -9.40 0.19
CA LYS A 4 -33.93 -8.71 -0.09
C LYS A 4 -34.24 -7.49 -0.95
N LEU A 5 -34.13 -6.30 -0.37
CA LEU A 5 -34.27 -5.05 -1.10
C LEU A 5 -33.21 -4.92 -2.19
N HIS A 6 -33.64 -4.77 -3.41
CA HIS A 6 -32.78 -4.54 -4.58
C HIS A 6 -32.76 -3.04 -4.88
N TYR A 7 -31.57 -2.46 -4.93
CA TYR A 7 -31.39 -1.04 -5.22
C TYR A 7 -30.68 -0.85 -6.56
N LYS A 8 -30.94 0.28 -7.18
CA LYS A 8 -30.09 0.82 -8.23
C LYS A 8 -29.08 1.76 -7.58
N VAL A 9 -27.78 1.45 -7.72
CA VAL A 9 -26.68 2.11 -7.01
C VAL A 9 -25.72 2.71 -8.03
N ALA A 10 -25.46 4.01 -7.92
CA ALA A 10 -24.41 4.69 -8.65
C ALA A 10 -23.10 4.62 -7.87
N VAL A 11 -22.05 4.11 -8.51
CA VAL A 11 -20.69 4.09 -7.97
C VAL A 11 -19.86 5.10 -8.73
N ILE A 12 -19.33 6.10 -8.05
CA ILE A 12 -18.53 7.16 -8.65
C ILE A 12 -17.06 6.88 -8.45
N GLY A 13 -16.33 6.74 -9.55
CA GLY A 13 -14.91 6.43 -9.61
C GLY A 13 -14.61 4.95 -9.83
N GLY A 14 -13.93 4.65 -10.93
CA GLY A 14 -13.50 3.30 -11.34
C GLY A 14 -12.15 2.87 -10.80
N GLY A 15 -11.69 3.47 -9.70
CA GLY A 15 -10.52 2.99 -8.97
C GLY A 15 -10.79 1.66 -8.25
N VAL A 16 -9.78 1.07 -7.63
CA VAL A 16 -9.87 -0.24 -6.95
C VAL A 16 -11.03 -0.30 -5.95
N SER A 17 -11.23 0.76 -5.17
CA SER A 17 -12.32 0.81 -4.19
C SER A 17 -13.71 0.82 -4.84
N GLY A 18 -13.88 1.62 -5.92
CA GLY A 18 -15.14 1.67 -6.65
C GLY A 18 -15.44 0.35 -7.36
N MET A 19 -14.46 -0.26 -8.00
CA MET A 19 -14.61 -1.58 -8.62
C MET A 19 -14.98 -2.65 -7.60
N ALA A 20 -14.33 -2.66 -6.42
CA ALA A 20 -14.67 -3.58 -5.35
C ALA A 20 -16.08 -3.36 -4.82
N ALA A 21 -16.48 -2.11 -4.59
CA ALA A 21 -17.84 -1.77 -4.16
C ALA A 21 -18.88 -2.23 -5.19
N ALA A 22 -18.68 -1.91 -6.47
CA ALA A 22 -19.54 -2.35 -7.56
C ALA A 22 -19.67 -3.88 -7.60
N TYR A 23 -18.57 -4.58 -7.51
CA TYR A 23 -18.53 -6.04 -7.52
C TYR A 23 -19.32 -6.64 -6.36
N TYR A 24 -19.06 -6.23 -5.13
CA TYR A 24 -19.73 -6.81 -3.97
C TYR A 24 -21.21 -6.45 -3.88
N LEU A 25 -21.59 -5.26 -4.32
CA LEU A 25 -22.99 -4.85 -4.38
C LEU A 25 -23.76 -5.61 -5.47
N ALA A 26 -23.17 -5.77 -6.66
CA ALA A 26 -23.75 -6.58 -7.73
C ALA A 26 -23.98 -8.03 -7.29
N ARG A 27 -23.02 -8.62 -6.57
CA ARG A 27 -23.18 -9.98 -6.00
C ARG A 27 -24.29 -10.09 -4.96
N ARG A 28 -24.69 -9.00 -4.36
CA ARG A 28 -25.85 -8.93 -3.45
C ARG A 28 -27.16 -8.74 -4.18
N GLY A 29 -27.14 -8.61 -5.51
CA GLY A 29 -28.31 -8.48 -6.36
C GLY A 29 -28.70 -7.02 -6.65
N HIS A 30 -27.86 -6.04 -6.30
CA HIS A 30 -28.11 -4.65 -6.67
C HIS A 30 -27.75 -4.39 -8.13
N GLN A 31 -28.48 -3.48 -8.77
CA GLN A 31 -28.12 -2.96 -10.09
C GLN A 31 -27.08 -1.86 -9.91
N ILE A 32 -25.95 -1.93 -10.62
CA ILE A 32 -24.83 -1.01 -10.44
C ILE A 32 -24.58 -0.23 -11.72
N ASP A 33 -24.54 1.08 -11.59
CA ASP A 33 -24.01 1.99 -12.61
C ASP A 33 -22.67 2.54 -12.10
N LEU A 34 -21.57 2.17 -12.75
CA LEU A 34 -20.22 2.65 -12.43
C LEU A 34 -19.85 3.81 -13.35
N TYR A 35 -19.51 4.95 -12.77
CA TYR A 35 -19.11 6.17 -13.48
C TYR A 35 -17.62 6.41 -13.24
N GLU A 36 -16.85 6.52 -14.32
CA GLU A 36 -15.43 6.84 -14.31
C GLU A 36 -15.16 8.02 -15.24
N SER A 37 -14.38 8.99 -14.80
CA SER A 37 -14.09 10.21 -15.55
C SER A 37 -13.04 10.02 -16.64
N SER A 38 -12.19 9.01 -16.50
CA SER A 38 -11.15 8.68 -17.47
C SER A 38 -11.61 7.59 -18.44
N ASP A 39 -10.82 7.36 -19.46
CA ASP A 39 -11.02 6.30 -20.46
C ASP A 39 -10.66 4.89 -19.98
N ARG A 40 -10.22 4.76 -18.70
CA ARG A 40 -9.72 3.50 -18.13
C ARG A 40 -10.10 3.35 -16.67
N LEU A 41 -10.25 2.08 -16.26
CA LEU A 41 -10.43 1.70 -14.87
C LEU A 41 -9.08 1.53 -14.15
N GLY A 42 -9.12 1.48 -12.82
CA GLY A 42 -7.96 1.21 -11.96
C GLY A 42 -7.43 2.42 -11.21
N GLY A 43 -7.72 3.64 -11.65
CA GLY A 43 -7.28 4.87 -10.99
C GLY A 43 -5.76 4.89 -10.77
N ARG A 44 -5.30 5.05 -9.54
CA ARG A 44 -3.87 5.06 -9.16
C ARG A 44 -3.15 3.73 -9.34
N MET A 45 -3.86 2.65 -9.57
CA MET A 45 -3.31 1.32 -9.88
C MET A 45 -3.45 0.95 -11.35
N ALA A 46 -3.95 1.87 -12.18
CA ALA A 46 -4.10 1.64 -13.60
C ALA A 46 -2.75 1.39 -14.27
N LEU A 47 -2.80 0.62 -15.34
CA LEU A 47 -1.68 0.46 -16.25
C LEU A 47 -1.71 1.57 -17.30
N SER A 48 -0.54 1.94 -17.78
CA SER A 48 -0.36 2.83 -18.93
C SER A 48 0.71 2.24 -19.85
N HIS A 49 0.86 2.82 -21.03
CA HIS A 49 1.86 2.39 -22.00
C HIS A 49 2.87 3.50 -22.23
N LEU A 50 4.14 3.15 -22.15
CA LEU A 50 5.25 4.04 -22.51
C LEU A 50 6.16 3.30 -23.50
N GLN A 51 6.28 3.83 -24.71
CA GLN A 51 7.09 3.24 -25.80
C GLN A 51 6.75 1.74 -26.02
N GLY A 52 5.46 1.39 -26.04
CA GLY A 52 4.99 0.02 -26.27
C GLY A 52 5.13 -0.93 -25.07
N ARG A 53 5.59 -0.46 -23.92
CA ARG A 53 5.70 -1.24 -22.69
C ARG A 53 4.62 -0.85 -21.70
N GLU A 54 4.01 -1.84 -21.07
CA GLU A 54 3.09 -1.60 -19.96
C GLU A 54 3.86 -1.10 -18.74
N ILE A 55 3.40 0.00 -18.18
CA ILE A 55 3.91 0.56 -16.93
C ILE A 55 2.79 0.68 -15.91
N CYS A 56 3.10 0.34 -14.66
CA CYS A 56 2.20 0.55 -13.55
C CYS A 56 2.33 2.00 -13.05
N LEU A 57 1.22 2.74 -13.00
CA LEU A 57 1.20 4.15 -12.62
C LEU A 57 1.34 4.37 -11.10
N GLY A 58 1.14 3.33 -10.30
CA GLY A 58 1.15 3.53 -8.86
C GLY A 58 1.30 2.27 -8.05
N GLY A 59 0.40 2.05 -7.10
CA GLY A 59 0.48 1.00 -6.10
C GLY A 59 0.55 -0.42 -6.66
N LYS A 60 1.76 -0.93 -6.82
CA LYS A 60 2.04 -2.31 -7.26
C LYS A 60 2.40 -3.26 -6.12
N ASN A 61 2.72 -2.72 -4.95
CA ASN A 61 3.14 -3.51 -3.82
C ASN A 61 1.94 -3.86 -2.94
N ILE A 62 1.60 -5.15 -2.88
CA ILE A 62 0.47 -5.65 -2.12
C ILE A 62 0.99 -6.33 -0.87
N GLY A 63 0.81 -5.69 0.28
CA GLY A 63 1.23 -6.22 1.57
C GLY A 63 0.42 -7.46 1.99
N PHE A 64 1.02 -8.29 2.82
CA PHE A 64 0.35 -9.47 3.39
C PHE A 64 -0.89 -9.10 4.22
N HIS A 65 -0.89 -7.90 4.81
CA HIS A 65 -1.99 -7.41 5.63
C HIS A 65 -3.22 -6.94 4.83
N TYR A 66 -3.10 -6.80 3.51
CA TYR A 66 -4.22 -6.39 2.64
C TYR A 66 -5.13 -7.57 2.32
N LYS A 67 -5.70 -8.17 3.36
CA LYS A 67 -6.48 -9.40 3.27
C LYS A 67 -7.69 -9.25 2.36
N GLU A 68 -8.48 -8.19 2.56
CA GLU A 68 -9.69 -7.92 1.77
C GLU A 68 -9.37 -7.70 0.29
N PHE A 69 -8.30 -6.94 0.00
CA PHE A 69 -7.87 -6.72 -1.37
C PHE A 69 -7.39 -8.01 -2.04
N ARG A 70 -6.67 -8.85 -1.31
CA ARG A 70 -6.23 -10.16 -1.82
C ARG A 70 -7.38 -11.11 -2.05
N GLN A 71 -8.40 -11.10 -1.19
CA GLN A 71 -9.64 -11.85 -1.39
C GLN A 71 -10.40 -11.35 -2.62
N PHE A 72 -10.51 -10.03 -2.79
CA PHE A 72 -11.13 -9.44 -3.97
C PHE A 72 -10.42 -9.90 -5.26
N LEU A 73 -9.09 -9.84 -5.31
CA LEU A 73 -8.33 -10.32 -6.47
C LEU A 73 -8.51 -11.83 -6.72
N ALA A 74 -8.65 -12.62 -5.68
CA ALA A 74 -8.83 -14.07 -5.81
C ALA A 74 -10.12 -14.46 -6.54
N HIS A 75 -11.13 -13.58 -6.59
CA HIS A 75 -12.35 -13.79 -7.36
C HIS A 75 -12.12 -13.75 -8.88
N TYR A 76 -11.05 -13.09 -9.33
CA TYR A 76 -10.70 -12.99 -10.75
C TYR A 76 -9.67 -14.01 -11.22
N GLY A 77 -9.27 -14.93 -10.35
CA GLY A 77 -8.34 -16.01 -10.64
C GLY A 77 -7.13 -16.06 -9.73
N LYS A 78 -6.19 -16.96 -10.03
CA LYS A 78 -4.96 -17.12 -9.26
C LYS A 78 -3.98 -16.01 -9.63
N SER A 79 -3.89 -14.97 -8.81
CA SER A 79 -2.86 -13.95 -8.97
C SER A 79 -1.48 -14.52 -8.66
N LYS A 80 -0.54 -14.35 -9.58
CA LYS A 80 0.87 -14.65 -9.32
C LYS A 80 1.46 -13.47 -8.53
N TYR A 81 1.95 -13.76 -7.34
CA TYR A 81 2.64 -12.77 -6.51
C TYR A 81 4.13 -13.03 -6.57
N GLU A 82 4.87 -11.99 -6.86
CA GLU A 82 6.31 -11.99 -6.75
C GLU A 82 6.71 -11.40 -5.40
N TYR A 83 7.41 -12.20 -4.59
CA TYR A 83 7.85 -11.75 -3.27
C TYR A 83 9.18 -11.03 -3.43
N PHE A 84 9.19 -9.77 -3.04
CA PHE A 84 10.43 -9.02 -2.89
C PHE A 84 10.68 -8.72 -1.40
N GLY A 85 11.92 -8.88 -0.98
CA GLY A 85 12.34 -8.47 0.35
C GLY A 85 12.50 -6.96 0.44
N LEU A 86 13.01 -6.46 1.57
CA LEU A 86 13.39 -5.06 1.74
C LEU A 86 14.49 -4.71 0.71
N ASN A 87 14.08 -4.17 -0.43
CA ASN A 87 14.98 -3.60 -1.44
C ASN A 87 15.29 -2.15 -1.05
N SER A 88 15.94 -1.96 0.07
CA SER A 88 16.38 -0.66 0.51
C SER A 88 17.90 -0.64 0.67
N ALA A 89 18.47 0.52 0.41
CA ALA A 89 19.88 0.78 0.61
C ALA A 89 20.03 2.16 1.24
N ARG A 90 21.02 2.32 2.09
CA ARG A 90 21.42 3.62 2.63
C ARG A 90 22.67 4.10 1.93
N LEU A 91 22.69 5.35 1.50
CA LEU A 91 23.90 6.01 1.07
C LEU A 91 24.58 6.63 2.31
N SER A 92 25.79 6.21 2.61
CA SER A 92 26.58 6.76 3.71
C SER A 92 28.02 6.95 3.25
N ASN A 93 28.54 8.18 3.36
CA ASN A 93 29.91 8.54 2.95
C ASN A 93 30.27 8.07 1.54
N GLY A 94 29.37 8.27 0.57
CA GLY A 94 29.56 7.85 -0.82
C GLY A 94 29.47 6.34 -1.07
N LYS A 95 29.18 5.54 -0.05
CA LYS A 95 29.02 4.09 -0.16
C LYS A 95 27.56 3.67 -0.04
N VAL A 96 27.10 2.80 -0.93
CA VAL A 96 25.78 2.19 -0.86
C VAL A 96 25.84 0.99 0.07
N LEU A 97 25.06 1.04 1.17
CA LEU A 97 24.90 -0.05 2.12
C LEU A 97 23.55 -0.73 1.86
N PRO A 98 23.51 -1.91 1.20
CA PRO A 98 22.26 -2.60 0.91
C PRO A 98 21.72 -3.29 2.18
N PHE A 99 20.40 -3.13 2.43
CA PHE A 99 19.69 -3.84 3.49
C PHE A 99 19.05 -5.15 3.00
N ASN A 100 19.19 -5.48 1.72
CA ASN A 100 18.58 -6.66 1.10
C ASN A 100 19.48 -7.90 1.08
N SER A 101 20.56 -7.93 1.85
CA SER A 101 21.39 -9.12 1.94
C SER A 101 20.58 -10.33 2.39
N LYS A 102 20.69 -11.45 1.68
CA LYS A 102 20.07 -12.72 2.05
C LYS A 102 20.60 -13.28 3.37
N LYS A 103 21.76 -12.78 3.83
CA LYS A 103 22.43 -13.23 5.07
C LYS A 103 22.05 -12.30 6.21
N LYS A 104 21.29 -12.80 7.17
CA LYS A 104 20.87 -12.04 8.37
C LYS A 104 22.06 -11.40 9.13
N ARG A 105 23.23 -12.05 9.13
CA ARG A 105 24.45 -11.50 9.74
C ARG A 105 24.93 -10.23 9.06
N GLU A 106 24.92 -10.17 7.73
CA GLU A 106 25.32 -8.99 6.97
C GLU A 106 24.33 -7.85 7.16
N GLN A 107 23.03 -8.14 7.21
CA GLN A 107 22.00 -7.15 7.54
C GLN A 107 22.24 -6.55 8.93
N PHE A 108 22.51 -7.39 9.92
CA PHE A 108 22.78 -6.97 11.29
C PHE A 108 24.05 -6.12 11.39
N LEU A 109 25.15 -6.54 10.77
CA LEU A 109 26.38 -5.76 10.70
C LEU A 109 26.22 -4.43 9.99
N THR A 110 25.44 -4.40 8.91
CA THR A 110 25.11 -3.16 8.19
C THR A 110 24.30 -2.22 9.08
N LEU A 111 23.32 -2.74 9.82
CA LEU A 111 22.54 -1.98 10.79
C LEU A 111 23.41 -1.38 11.89
N LEU A 112 24.29 -2.18 12.50
CA LEU A 112 25.21 -1.73 13.53
C LEU A 112 26.18 -0.65 13.03
N ARG A 113 26.67 -0.76 11.79
CA ARG A 113 27.59 0.22 11.18
C ARG A 113 26.90 1.50 10.72
N SER A 114 25.60 1.44 10.47
CA SER A 114 24.82 2.55 9.93
C SER A 114 23.97 3.30 10.96
N THR A 115 23.89 2.79 12.19
CA THR A 115 22.98 3.31 13.21
C THR A 115 23.77 3.53 14.51
N THR A 116 23.70 4.73 15.04
CA THR A 116 24.30 5.03 16.34
C THR A 116 23.33 4.70 17.49
N ILE A 117 23.86 4.54 18.72
CA ILE A 117 23.00 4.32 19.89
C ILE A 117 21.95 5.41 20.07
N PRO A 118 22.29 6.72 19.91
CA PRO A 118 21.28 7.79 19.91
C PRO A 118 20.19 7.62 18.87
N ASP A 119 20.52 7.15 17.65
CA ASP A 119 19.52 6.90 16.59
C ASP A 119 18.54 5.80 16.97
N LEU A 120 19.01 4.75 17.64
CA LEU A 120 18.12 3.68 18.14
C LEU A 120 17.16 4.21 19.21
N TRP A 121 17.61 5.12 20.07
CA TRP A 121 16.74 5.78 21.05
C TRP A 121 15.70 6.68 20.38
N LYS A 122 16.10 7.46 19.39
CA LYS A 122 15.19 8.29 18.58
C LYS A 122 14.14 7.42 17.89
N LEU A 123 14.58 6.33 17.25
CA LEU A 123 13.68 5.40 16.58
C LEU A 123 12.67 4.76 17.55
N ARG A 124 13.14 4.32 18.72
CA ARG A 124 12.27 3.75 19.76
C ARG A 124 11.27 4.78 20.27
N ARG A 125 11.68 6.02 20.45
CA ARG A 125 10.80 7.12 20.88
C ARG A 125 9.74 7.41 19.81
N ALA A 126 10.15 7.53 18.55
CA ALA A 126 9.25 7.72 17.41
C ALA A 126 8.25 6.55 17.28
N TRP A 127 8.72 5.31 17.41
CA TRP A 127 7.86 4.13 17.37
C TRP A 127 6.81 4.12 18.49
N ARG A 128 7.20 4.45 19.72
CA ARG A 128 6.24 4.56 20.84
C ARG A 128 5.21 5.65 20.62
N ALA A 129 5.63 6.79 20.07
CA ALA A 129 4.74 7.89 19.74
C ALA A 129 3.72 7.47 18.67
N VAL A 130 4.16 6.81 17.59
CA VAL A 130 3.25 6.25 16.55
C VAL A 130 2.29 5.22 17.13
N GLN A 131 2.72 4.40 18.08
CA GLN A 131 1.83 3.42 18.74
C GLN A 131 0.78 4.10 19.64
N ALA A 132 1.16 5.16 20.34
CA ALA A 132 0.25 5.93 21.19
C ALA A 132 -0.81 6.67 20.35
N ASP A 133 -0.44 7.21 19.20
CA ASP A 133 -1.36 7.94 18.31
C ASP A 133 -2.29 7.03 17.48
N ARG A 134 -1.98 5.75 17.38
CA ARG A 134 -2.85 4.77 16.69
C ARG A 134 -4.28 4.73 17.23
N THR A 135 -4.46 5.15 18.47
CA THR A 135 -5.78 5.22 19.13
C THR A 135 -6.54 6.50 18.79
N ASN A 136 -5.90 7.55 18.33
CA ASN A 136 -6.52 8.88 18.13
C ASN A 136 -6.84 9.24 16.67
N GLY A 137 -6.52 8.39 15.70
CA GLY A 137 -6.92 8.56 14.29
C GLY A 137 -6.18 9.65 13.48
N ASP A 138 -5.42 10.52 14.13
CA ASP A 138 -4.74 11.66 13.50
C ASP A 138 -3.23 11.41 13.36
N LEU A 139 -2.90 10.41 12.57
CA LEU A 139 -1.68 9.63 12.72
C LEU A 139 -0.40 10.23 12.15
N LEU A 140 -0.43 11.20 11.26
CA LEU A 140 0.79 11.56 10.54
C LEU A 140 1.06 13.07 10.42
N GLY A 141 0.07 13.93 10.59
CA GLY A 141 0.22 15.38 10.42
C GLY A 141 1.29 16.02 11.30
N PRO A 142 1.33 15.76 12.62
CA PRO A 142 2.32 16.36 13.52
C PRO A 142 3.75 15.89 13.26
N TYR A 143 3.93 14.65 12.81
CA TYR A 143 5.27 14.09 12.56
C TYR A 143 5.90 14.60 11.29
N PHE A 144 5.13 14.76 10.22
CA PHE A 144 5.64 15.38 8.99
C PHE A 144 6.03 16.83 9.21
N LYS A 145 5.25 17.58 9.99
CA LYS A 145 5.60 18.98 10.37
C LYS A 145 6.85 19.06 11.24
N ALA A 146 7.16 18.05 12.05
CA ALA A 146 8.38 18.02 12.84
C ALA A 146 9.62 17.71 11.98
N LEU A 147 9.49 16.87 10.95
CA LEU A 147 10.56 16.51 10.01
C LEU A 147 10.88 17.65 9.03
N GLU A 148 9.93 18.53 8.74
CA GLU A 148 10.14 19.71 7.87
C GLU A 148 10.91 20.83 8.57
N ARG A 149 11.12 20.76 9.89
CA ARG A 149 11.80 21.79 10.70
C ARG A 149 13.25 21.44 11.10
N GLU A 150 13.74 20.27 10.71
CA GLU A 150 15.14 19.83 10.83
C GLU A 150 15.84 19.83 9.47
#